data_35a1f718a6b43bf394aa2be84f664417
#
_entry.id   35a1f718a6b43bf394aa2be84f664417
#
_cell.length_a   1.000
_cell.length_b   1.000
_cell.length_c   1.000
_cell.angle_alpha   90.00
_cell.angle_beta   90.00
_cell.angle_gamma   90.00
#
_symmetry.space_group_name_H-M   'P 1'
#
loop_
_entity.id
_entity.type
_entity.pdbx_description
1 polymer ?
#
loop_
_entity_poly.entity_id
_entity_poly.type
_entity_poly.pdbx_seq_one_letter_code
_entity_poly.pdbx_strand_id
1 'polypeptide(L)'
;MYLVYLYRMKYWLSIFFVLLGCLLFSCIREEVSAGHDRVEPGDMLPDFSVVLNDGSELSTQSLKGKVAVLIFFHTECPDCQKELPVIQQLYEEYAANEEVAIYAISREEGEEEVADYWERNALTIPYSAQDDRRVYELFSTSGIPRVYVCRRDGTIVSMYSDNPIATYSQLSEDVENTLNFSSYLFAEQMLSLNLPTRIY
;
A
#
# COMPACT_ATOMS: atom_id res chain seq x y z
N MET A 1 65.35 36.19 11.11
CA MET A 1 64.85 34.92 11.67
C MET A 1 63.37 34.99 12.11
N TYR A 2 62.84 36.13 12.55
CA TYR A 2 61.46 36.34 12.98
C TYR A 2 60.41 36.32 11.85
N LEU A 3 60.75 36.80 10.65
CA LEU A 3 59.78 36.85 9.51
C LEU A 3 59.39 35.46 8.99
N VAL A 4 60.29 34.49 9.01
CA VAL A 4 60.01 33.12 8.55
C VAL A 4 59.10 32.37 9.52
N TYR A 5 59.19 32.69 10.82
CA TYR A 5 58.33 32.11 11.84
C TYR A 5 56.86 32.60 11.73
N LEU A 6 56.69 33.89 11.44
CA LEU A 6 55.37 34.49 11.24
C LEU A 6 54.69 33.96 9.97
N TYR A 7 55.44 33.69 8.92
CA TYR A 7 54.90 33.15 7.68
C TYR A 7 54.46 31.68 7.83
N ARG A 8 55.23 30.88 8.53
CA ARG A 8 54.86 29.49 8.84
C ARG A 8 53.63 29.40 9.75
N MET A 9 53.51 30.30 10.72
CA MET A 9 52.38 30.33 11.63
C MET A 9 51.08 30.72 10.93
N LYS A 10 51.10 31.67 9.98
CA LYS A 10 49.95 32.03 9.14
C LYS A 10 49.49 30.86 8.26
N TYR A 11 50.40 30.08 7.71
CA TYR A 11 50.09 28.89 6.91
C TYR A 11 49.42 27.80 7.75
N TRP A 12 49.91 27.56 8.94
CA TRP A 12 49.33 26.58 9.85
C TRP A 12 47.92 26.97 10.34
N LEU A 13 47.70 28.25 10.59
CA LEU A 13 46.37 28.77 10.93
C LEU A 13 45.39 28.65 9.74
N SER A 14 45.82 28.94 8.51
CA SER A 14 44.98 28.76 7.31
C SER A 14 44.60 27.31 7.10
N ILE A 15 45.52 26.37 7.25
CA ILE A 15 45.25 24.91 7.12
C ILE A 15 44.31 24.46 8.22
N PHE A 16 44.48 24.97 9.45
CA PHE A 16 43.59 24.64 10.56
C PHE A 16 42.16 25.12 10.32
N PHE A 17 41.95 26.34 9.79
CA PHE A 17 40.63 26.86 9.45
C PHE A 17 39.96 26.12 8.27
N VAL A 18 40.74 25.67 7.29
CA VAL A 18 40.26 24.87 6.17
C VAL A 18 39.84 23.48 6.66
N LEU A 19 40.61 22.84 7.52
CA LEU A 19 40.28 21.56 8.14
C LEU A 19 39.05 21.66 9.08
N LEU A 20 38.96 22.73 9.85
CA LEU A 20 37.79 22.97 10.72
C LEU A 20 36.54 23.26 9.89
N GLY A 21 36.65 23.98 8.77
CA GLY A 21 35.55 24.20 7.81
C GLY A 21 35.06 22.92 7.17
N CYS A 22 35.95 21.99 6.85
CA CYS A 22 35.58 20.67 6.30
C CYS A 22 34.85 19.76 7.33
N LEU A 23 35.15 19.93 8.62
CA LEU A 23 34.46 19.19 9.70
C LEU A 23 33.06 19.72 9.98
N LEU A 24 32.75 20.98 9.64
CA LEU A 24 31.44 21.58 9.81
C LEU A 24 30.51 21.32 8.61
N PHE A 25 31.03 20.82 7.47
CA PHE A 25 30.26 20.35 6.33
C PHE A 25 29.99 18.85 6.38
N SER A 26 30.01 18.23 7.56
CA SER A 26 29.32 16.96 7.76
C SER A 26 27.83 17.26 7.65
N CYS A 27 27.31 17.23 6.41
CA CYS A 27 25.88 17.13 6.17
C CYS A 27 25.41 15.93 6.98
N ILE A 28 24.72 16.20 8.09
CA ILE A 28 23.74 15.27 8.63
C ILE A 28 22.72 15.18 7.48
N ARG A 29 22.89 14.16 6.60
CA ARG A 29 21.75 13.62 5.93
C ARG A 29 20.89 13.07 7.07
N GLU A 30 19.87 13.81 7.46
CA GLU A 30 18.68 13.16 7.93
C GLU A 30 18.29 12.22 6.79
N GLU A 31 18.59 10.94 6.94
CA GLU A 31 17.82 9.93 6.27
C GLU A 31 16.40 10.13 6.81
N VAL A 32 15.62 10.96 6.12
CA VAL A 32 14.20 10.82 6.09
C VAL A 32 14.05 9.35 5.70
N SER A 33 13.67 8.53 6.65
CA SER A 33 13.39 7.12 6.44
C SER A 33 12.35 7.12 5.32
N ALA A 34 12.82 6.99 4.08
CA ALA A 34 11.96 6.83 2.94
C ALA A 34 11.18 5.55 3.27
N GLY A 35 9.89 5.72 3.61
CA GLY A 35 9.05 4.59 3.91
C GLY A 35 9.17 3.60 2.76
N HIS A 36 9.31 2.33 3.08
CA HIS A 36 9.46 1.28 2.09
C HIS A 36 8.17 0.47 2.02
N ASP A 37 7.78 0.10 0.81
CA ASP A 37 6.77 -0.93 0.63
C ASP A 37 7.39 -2.26 1.04
N ARG A 38 6.66 -3.02 1.81
CA ARG A 38 7.09 -4.34 2.30
C ARG A 38 6.60 -5.46 1.39
N VAL A 39 5.62 -5.14 0.55
CA VAL A 39 5.05 -6.03 -0.45
C VAL A 39 4.94 -5.31 -1.79
N GLU A 40 5.13 -6.06 -2.87
CA GLU A 40 5.09 -5.57 -4.25
C GLU A 40 4.19 -6.47 -5.11
N PRO A 41 3.77 -6.04 -6.30
CA PRO A 41 3.07 -6.92 -7.24
C PRO A 41 3.87 -8.21 -7.51
N GLY A 42 3.22 -9.35 -7.32
CA GLY A 42 3.80 -10.68 -7.35
C GLY A 42 3.97 -11.32 -5.98
N ASP A 43 3.99 -10.55 -4.90
CA ASP A 43 4.05 -11.08 -3.54
C ASP A 43 2.68 -11.60 -3.08
N MET A 44 2.71 -12.42 -2.04
CA MET A 44 1.51 -12.87 -1.34
C MET A 44 1.07 -11.81 -0.32
N LEU A 45 -0.24 -11.65 -0.12
CA LEU A 45 -0.79 -10.87 0.99
C LEU A 45 -0.16 -11.32 2.31
N PRO A 46 0.31 -10.39 3.13
CA PRO A 46 0.72 -10.69 4.51
C PRO A 46 -0.42 -11.33 5.30
N ASP A 47 -0.08 -12.12 6.29
CA ASP A 47 -1.07 -12.70 7.20
C ASP A 47 -1.55 -11.65 8.20
N PHE A 48 -2.85 -11.34 8.16
CA PHE A 48 -3.50 -10.39 9.06
C PHE A 48 -4.93 -10.84 9.39
N SER A 49 -5.45 -10.32 10.51
CA SER A 49 -6.85 -10.41 10.90
C SER A 49 -7.27 -9.13 11.60
N VAL A 50 -8.43 -8.61 11.23
CA VAL A 50 -9.05 -7.39 11.79
C VAL A 50 -10.56 -7.59 11.94
N VAL A 51 -11.18 -6.79 12.81
CA VAL A 51 -12.63 -6.75 12.97
C VAL A 51 -13.20 -5.62 12.13
N LEU A 52 -14.24 -5.90 11.37
CA LEU A 52 -14.96 -4.90 10.58
C LEU A 52 -16.01 -4.14 11.42
N ASN A 53 -16.47 -3.03 10.87
CA ASN A 53 -17.51 -2.18 11.49
C ASN A 53 -18.85 -2.87 11.76
N ASP A 54 -19.14 -4.00 11.12
CA ASP A 54 -20.31 -4.85 11.38
C ASP A 54 -20.05 -5.95 12.43
N GLY A 55 -18.84 -6.00 12.98
CA GLY A 55 -18.39 -7.00 13.95
C GLY A 55 -17.91 -8.32 13.34
N SER A 56 -17.92 -8.47 12.02
CA SER A 56 -17.37 -9.64 11.34
C SER A 56 -15.82 -9.58 11.29
N GLU A 57 -15.20 -10.73 11.06
CA GLU A 57 -13.74 -10.82 10.92
C GLU A 57 -13.32 -10.79 9.45
N LEU A 58 -12.39 -9.92 9.13
CA LEU A 58 -11.64 -9.90 7.87
C LEU A 58 -10.24 -10.43 8.11
N SER A 59 -9.84 -11.45 7.38
CA SER A 59 -8.48 -12.01 7.44
C SER A 59 -7.96 -12.39 6.06
N THR A 60 -6.65 -12.55 5.94
CA THR A 60 -6.03 -13.07 4.69
C THR A 60 -6.66 -14.40 4.29
N GLN A 61 -7.04 -15.23 5.26
CA GLN A 61 -7.69 -16.52 4.98
C GLN A 61 -9.11 -16.34 4.44
N SER A 62 -9.90 -15.37 4.95
CA SER A 62 -11.27 -15.12 4.50
C SER A 62 -11.33 -14.49 3.09
N LEU A 63 -10.22 -13.93 2.61
CA LEU A 63 -10.09 -13.39 1.25
C LEU A 63 -9.78 -14.45 0.20
N LYS A 64 -9.34 -15.65 0.59
CA LYS A 64 -9.04 -16.72 -0.36
C LYS A 64 -10.26 -17.11 -1.18
N GLY A 65 -10.05 -17.27 -2.48
CA GLY A 65 -11.11 -17.56 -3.45
C GLY A 65 -11.79 -16.32 -4.02
N LYS A 66 -11.46 -15.12 -3.53
CA LYS A 66 -12.00 -13.85 -4.00
C LYS A 66 -10.92 -12.97 -4.62
N VAL A 67 -11.30 -12.14 -5.58
CA VAL A 67 -10.50 -10.99 -5.99
C VAL A 67 -10.68 -9.93 -4.91
N ALA A 68 -9.59 -9.54 -4.25
CA ALA A 68 -9.65 -8.62 -3.13
C ALA A 68 -9.09 -7.25 -3.49
N VAL A 69 -9.76 -6.19 -3.04
CA VAL A 69 -9.26 -4.81 -3.07
C VAL A 69 -9.18 -4.30 -1.64
N LEU A 70 -7.99 -3.94 -1.20
CA LEU A 70 -7.74 -3.41 0.13
C LEU A 70 -7.21 -1.98 0.02
N ILE A 71 -7.87 -1.02 0.69
CA ILE A 71 -7.37 0.35 0.81
C ILE A 71 -6.96 0.65 2.24
N PHE A 72 -5.74 1.14 2.43
CA PHE A 72 -5.30 1.75 3.68
C PHE A 72 -5.43 3.26 3.61
N PHE A 73 -6.03 3.85 4.63
CA PHE A 73 -6.41 5.26 4.62
C PHE A 73 -6.29 5.90 6.02
N HIS A 74 -6.46 7.23 6.05
CA HIS A 74 -6.78 8.04 7.23
C HIS A 74 -7.74 9.14 6.78
N THR A 75 -8.77 9.43 7.56
CA THR A 75 -9.84 10.35 7.14
C THR A 75 -9.37 11.80 6.98
N GLU A 76 -8.32 12.22 7.68
CA GLU A 76 -7.71 13.55 7.54
C GLU A 76 -6.69 13.64 6.38
N CYS A 77 -6.36 12.53 5.72
CA CYS A 77 -5.41 12.54 4.60
C CYS A 77 -6.09 13.08 3.33
N PRO A 78 -5.61 14.21 2.74
CA PRO A 78 -6.27 14.82 1.59
C PRO A 78 -6.34 13.92 0.34
N ASP A 79 -5.34 13.05 0.13
CA ASP A 79 -5.32 12.14 -1.00
C ASP A 79 -6.21 10.92 -0.75
N CYS A 80 -6.32 10.45 0.50
CA CYS A 80 -7.33 9.45 0.87
C CYS A 80 -8.76 9.97 0.67
N GLN A 81 -9.03 11.24 1.00
CA GLN A 81 -10.34 11.87 0.78
C GLN A 81 -10.73 11.95 -0.71
N LYS A 82 -9.74 11.98 -1.61
CA LYS A 82 -9.98 11.94 -3.07
C LYS A 82 -10.18 10.51 -3.57
N GLU A 83 -9.51 9.53 -2.98
CA GLU A 83 -9.53 8.14 -3.44
C GLU A 83 -10.71 7.34 -2.86
N LEU A 84 -11.11 7.58 -1.61
CA LEU A 84 -12.22 6.89 -0.99
C LEU A 84 -13.53 6.92 -1.82
N PRO A 85 -13.93 8.06 -2.44
CA PRO A 85 -15.08 8.06 -3.37
C PRO A 85 -14.88 7.18 -4.61
N VAL A 86 -13.65 7.03 -5.09
CA VAL A 86 -13.32 6.13 -6.22
C VAL A 86 -13.51 4.67 -5.80
N ILE A 87 -13.03 4.32 -4.61
CA ILE A 87 -13.23 2.98 -4.03
C ILE A 87 -14.71 2.72 -3.74
N GLN A 88 -15.46 3.74 -3.28
CA GLN A 88 -16.91 3.62 -3.08
C GLN A 88 -17.63 3.28 -4.39
N GLN A 89 -17.30 3.97 -5.48
CA GLN A 89 -17.86 3.68 -6.80
C GLN A 89 -17.55 2.24 -7.24
N LEU A 90 -16.32 1.79 -7.04
CA LEU A 90 -15.91 0.41 -7.34
C LEU A 90 -16.67 -0.59 -6.46
N TYR A 91 -16.83 -0.30 -5.17
CA TYR A 91 -17.57 -1.14 -4.25
C TYR A 91 -19.05 -1.30 -4.67
N GLU A 92 -19.70 -0.21 -5.06
CA GLU A 92 -21.09 -0.22 -5.53
C GLU A 92 -21.27 -1.07 -6.80
N GLU A 93 -20.33 -0.99 -7.74
CA GLU A 93 -20.34 -1.79 -8.96
C GLU A 93 -20.25 -3.29 -8.69
N TYR A 94 -19.38 -3.69 -7.74
CA TYR A 94 -19.14 -5.10 -7.43
C TYR A 94 -19.92 -5.60 -6.21
N ALA A 95 -20.79 -4.79 -5.59
CA ALA A 95 -21.49 -5.15 -4.36
C ALA A 95 -22.32 -6.45 -4.47
N ALA A 96 -22.84 -6.79 -5.66
CA ALA A 96 -23.59 -8.02 -5.91
C ALA A 96 -22.71 -9.20 -6.38
N ASN A 97 -21.41 -9.00 -6.55
CA ASN A 97 -20.49 -10.02 -7.02
C ASN A 97 -19.75 -10.67 -5.84
N GLU A 98 -20.18 -11.86 -5.46
CA GLU A 98 -19.57 -12.61 -4.34
C GLU A 98 -18.10 -13.00 -4.57
N GLU A 99 -17.62 -12.92 -5.80
CA GLU A 99 -16.22 -13.23 -6.17
C GLU A 99 -15.28 -12.05 -5.92
N VAL A 100 -15.82 -10.84 -5.63
CA VAL A 100 -15.05 -9.63 -5.33
C VAL A 100 -15.23 -9.23 -3.88
N ALA A 101 -14.15 -8.81 -3.23
CA ALA A 101 -14.14 -8.39 -1.84
C ALA A 101 -13.38 -7.05 -1.73
N ILE A 102 -14.07 -5.98 -1.31
CA ILE A 102 -13.50 -4.63 -1.21
C ILE A 102 -13.62 -4.15 0.23
N TYR A 103 -12.50 -3.76 0.85
CA TYR A 103 -12.44 -3.35 2.25
C TYR A 103 -11.51 -2.17 2.45
N ALA A 104 -11.89 -1.31 3.41
CA ALA A 104 -11.07 -0.20 3.85
C ALA A 104 -10.51 -0.47 5.26
N ILE A 105 -9.23 -0.15 5.48
CA ILE A 105 -8.55 -0.36 6.77
C ILE A 105 -7.90 0.97 7.15
N SER A 106 -8.28 1.55 8.29
CA SER A 106 -7.66 2.78 8.74
C SER A 106 -6.23 2.54 9.25
N ARG A 107 -5.47 3.61 9.33
CA ARG A 107 -4.13 3.64 9.92
C ARG A 107 -4.06 4.75 10.95
N GLU A 108 -3.85 4.38 12.23
CA GLU A 108 -3.74 5.32 13.35
C GLU A 108 -5.02 6.16 13.56
N GLU A 109 -6.19 5.55 13.31
CA GLU A 109 -7.47 6.23 13.46
C GLU A 109 -8.54 5.25 13.94
N GLY A 110 -9.22 5.61 15.01
CA GLY A 110 -10.16 4.76 15.71
C GLY A 110 -11.57 4.76 15.13
N GLU A 111 -12.44 3.97 15.77
CA GLU A 111 -13.81 3.73 15.30
C GLU A 111 -14.65 5.01 15.24
N GLU A 112 -14.54 5.91 16.21
CA GLU A 112 -15.38 7.11 16.30
C GLU A 112 -15.14 8.04 15.11
N GLU A 113 -13.87 8.33 14.80
CA GLU A 113 -13.47 9.21 13.72
C GLU A 113 -13.82 8.63 12.35
N VAL A 114 -13.58 7.32 12.17
CA VAL A 114 -13.89 6.63 10.91
C VAL A 114 -15.38 6.56 10.69
N ALA A 115 -16.18 6.17 11.70
CA ALA A 115 -17.64 6.09 11.61
C ALA A 115 -18.26 7.46 11.25
N ASP A 116 -17.82 8.52 11.91
CA ASP A 116 -18.25 9.89 11.64
C ASP A 116 -17.94 10.33 10.20
N TYR A 117 -16.77 9.95 9.69
CA TYR A 117 -16.40 10.26 8.31
C TYR A 117 -17.25 9.48 7.31
N TRP A 118 -17.49 8.18 7.55
CA TRP A 118 -18.32 7.32 6.70
C TRP A 118 -19.75 7.85 6.61
N GLU A 119 -20.36 8.22 7.73
CA GLU A 119 -21.70 8.79 7.77
C GLU A 119 -21.78 10.12 6.99
N ARG A 120 -20.86 11.05 7.27
CA ARG A 120 -20.83 12.37 6.60
C ARG A 120 -20.64 12.29 5.09
N ASN A 121 -19.92 11.29 4.60
CA ASN A 121 -19.61 11.13 3.18
C ASN A 121 -20.45 10.04 2.50
N ALA A 122 -21.44 9.48 3.21
CA ALA A 122 -22.32 8.41 2.72
C ALA A 122 -21.54 7.21 2.14
N LEU A 123 -20.42 6.85 2.75
CA LEU A 123 -19.65 5.68 2.36
C LEU A 123 -20.30 4.41 2.93
N THR A 124 -20.29 3.34 2.14
CA THR A 124 -20.87 2.03 2.50
C THR A 124 -19.86 0.89 2.39
N ILE A 125 -18.64 1.18 2.00
CA ILE A 125 -17.54 0.21 1.99
C ILE A 125 -17.39 -0.35 3.41
N PRO A 126 -17.36 -1.67 3.62
CA PRO A 126 -17.01 -2.25 4.92
C PRO A 126 -15.58 -1.81 5.32
N TYR A 127 -15.43 -1.38 6.57
CA TYR A 127 -14.15 -0.88 7.04
C TYR A 127 -13.73 -1.52 8.36
N SER A 128 -12.44 -1.45 8.64
CA SER A 128 -11.86 -1.75 9.95
C SER A 128 -11.11 -0.53 10.46
N ALA A 129 -11.50 -0.05 11.64
CA ALA A 129 -10.79 1.01 12.35
C ALA A 129 -9.60 0.44 13.12
N GLN A 130 -8.41 1.02 12.93
CA GLN A 130 -7.15 0.59 13.54
C GLN A 130 -6.49 1.78 14.24
N ASP A 131 -6.45 1.77 15.57
CA ASP A 131 -5.85 2.84 16.38
C ASP A 131 -4.34 2.97 16.21
N ASP A 132 -3.73 1.99 15.54
CA ASP A 132 -2.29 1.91 15.36
C ASP A 132 -1.88 1.56 13.93
N ARG A 133 -0.60 1.29 13.72
CA ARG A 133 -0.02 0.98 12.41
C ARG A 133 0.26 -0.50 12.20
N ARG A 134 -0.01 -1.37 13.14
CA ARG A 134 0.46 -2.77 13.12
C ARG A 134 0.04 -3.52 11.85
N VAL A 135 -1.22 -3.39 11.45
CA VAL A 135 -1.71 -4.04 10.22
C VAL A 135 -1.13 -3.36 8.99
N TYR A 136 -1.15 -2.03 8.94
CA TYR A 136 -0.57 -1.27 7.83
C TYR A 136 0.92 -1.58 7.62
N GLU A 137 1.69 -1.69 8.70
CA GLU A 137 3.13 -1.97 8.66
C GLU A 137 3.49 -3.36 8.13
N LEU A 138 2.54 -4.27 8.01
CA LEU A 138 2.74 -5.53 7.27
C LEU A 138 2.87 -5.29 5.75
N PHE A 139 2.26 -4.22 5.24
CA PHE A 139 2.20 -3.88 3.83
C PHE A 139 3.19 -2.79 3.44
N SER A 140 3.30 -1.74 4.24
CA SER A 140 4.16 -0.59 3.95
C SER A 140 4.50 0.20 5.22
N THR A 141 5.62 0.90 5.20
CA THR A 141 5.97 1.94 6.18
C THR A 141 5.91 3.35 5.58
N SER A 142 5.47 3.46 4.34
CA SER A 142 5.40 4.67 3.53
C SER A 142 4.13 5.50 3.79
N GLY A 143 3.75 6.39 2.85
CA GLY A 143 2.53 7.20 2.90
C GLY A 143 1.26 6.41 2.59
N ILE A 144 0.12 7.05 2.79
CA ILE A 144 -1.23 6.62 2.39
C ILE A 144 -1.82 7.68 1.45
N PRO A 145 -2.85 7.34 0.63
CA PRO A 145 -3.50 6.03 0.52
C PRO A 145 -2.59 4.93 -0.05
N ARG A 146 -2.97 3.67 0.22
CA ARG A 146 -2.40 2.49 -0.42
C ARG A 146 -3.53 1.57 -0.83
N VAL A 147 -3.58 1.21 -2.11
CA VAL A 147 -4.57 0.26 -2.63
C VAL A 147 -3.85 -0.96 -3.18
N TYR A 148 -4.32 -2.13 -2.80
CA TYR A 148 -3.81 -3.41 -3.28
C TYR A 148 -4.94 -4.17 -3.96
N VAL A 149 -4.72 -4.63 -5.19
CA VAL A 149 -5.61 -5.56 -5.89
C VAL A 149 -4.97 -6.94 -5.88
N CYS A 150 -5.71 -7.95 -5.46
CA CYS A 150 -5.17 -9.30 -5.22
C CYS A 150 -6.01 -10.36 -5.93
N ARG A 151 -5.33 -11.40 -6.39
CA ARG A 151 -5.95 -12.61 -6.95
C ARG A 151 -6.60 -13.46 -5.86
N ARG A 152 -7.39 -14.43 -6.29
CA ARG A 152 -8.06 -15.43 -5.44
C ARG A 152 -7.11 -16.27 -4.58
N ASP A 153 -5.87 -16.43 -5.00
CA ASP A 153 -4.83 -17.14 -4.24
C ASP A 153 -4.13 -16.24 -3.19
N GLY A 154 -4.42 -14.93 -3.21
CA GLY A 154 -3.80 -13.92 -2.36
C GLY A 154 -2.58 -13.25 -2.97
N THR A 155 -2.23 -13.51 -4.23
CA THR A 155 -1.14 -12.81 -4.92
C THR A 155 -1.56 -11.37 -5.24
N ILE A 156 -0.75 -10.40 -4.87
CA ILE A 156 -0.93 -8.98 -5.21
C ILE A 156 -0.66 -8.82 -6.71
N VAL A 157 -1.59 -8.24 -7.46
CA VAL A 157 -1.45 -8.00 -8.90
C VAL A 157 -1.12 -6.55 -9.21
N SER A 158 -1.66 -5.62 -8.44
CA SER A 158 -1.36 -4.19 -8.56
C SER A 158 -1.37 -3.51 -7.20
N MET A 159 -0.60 -2.44 -7.13
CA MET A 159 -0.47 -1.59 -5.96
C MET A 159 -0.46 -0.13 -6.41
N TYR A 160 -1.23 0.69 -5.72
CA TYR A 160 -1.30 2.14 -5.94
C TYR A 160 -0.94 2.88 -4.65
N SER A 161 -0.40 4.07 -4.83
CA SER A 161 0.01 4.95 -3.72
C SER A 161 -0.59 6.35 -3.88
N ASP A 162 -0.15 7.26 -3.03
CA ASP A 162 -0.46 8.69 -3.10
C ASP A 162 0.10 9.40 -4.34
N ASN A 163 1.00 8.77 -5.10
CA ASN A 163 1.63 9.40 -6.27
C ASN A 163 1.91 8.41 -7.42
N PRO A 164 1.00 8.34 -8.40
CA PRO A 164 -0.35 8.90 -8.42
C PRO A 164 -1.35 8.05 -7.62
N ILE A 165 -2.44 8.66 -7.16
CA ILE A 165 -3.60 7.94 -6.63
C ILE A 165 -4.28 7.16 -7.77
N ALA A 166 -4.91 6.03 -7.43
CA ALA A 166 -5.59 5.20 -8.41
C ALA A 166 -6.83 5.90 -8.99
N THR A 167 -7.05 5.72 -10.28
CA THR A 167 -8.29 6.12 -10.93
C THR A 167 -9.28 4.96 -10.94
N TYR A 168 -10.58 5.28 -11.00
CA TYR A 168 -11.62 4.26 -11.15
C TYR A 168 -11.34 3.31 -12.32
N SER A 169 -10.97 3.85 -13.48
CA SER A 169 -10.69 3.03 -14.68
C SER A 169 -9.55 2.04 -14.48
N GLN A 170 -8.48 2.44 -13.77
CA GLN A 170 -7.37 1.53 -13.46
C GLN A 170 -7.80 0.41 -12.52
N LEU A 171 -8.52 0.74 -11.45
CA LEU A 171 -8.98 -0.24 -10.48
C LEU A 171 -10.01 -1.21 -11.07
N SER A 172 -10.97 -0.71 -11.86
CA SER A 172 -11.97 -1.53 -12.54
C SER A 172 -11.31 -2.48 -13.55
N GLU A 173 -10.35 -1.99 -14.35
CA GLU A 173 -9.59 -2.81 -15.30
C GLU A 173 -8.78 -3.91 -14.57
N ASP A 174 -8.13 -3.58 -13.46
CA ASP A 174 -7.38 -4.56 -12.68
C ASP A 174 -8.28 -5.65 -12.08
N VAL A 175 -9.44 -5.27 -11.54
CA VAL A 175 -10.43 -6.22 -11.01
C VAL A 175 -10.96 -7.11 -12.12
N GLU A 176 -11.36 -6.55 -13.26
CA GLU A 176 -11.86 -7.31 -14.40
C GLU A 176 -10.81 -8.28 -14.96
N ASN A 177 -9.58 -7.81 -15.16
CA ASN A 177 -8.48 -8.65 -15.65
C ASN A 177 -8.19 -9.80 -14.67
N THR A 178 -8.26 -9.52 -13.38
CA THR A 178 -8.02 -10.52 -12.33
C THR A 178 -9.14 -11.56 -12.25
N LEU A 179 -10.40 -11.15 -12.41
CA LEU A 179 -11.55 -12.05 -12.52
C LEU A 179 -11.44 -12.97 -13.75
N ASN A 180 -11.10 -12.38 -14.90
CA ASN A 180 -10.98 -13.11 -16.17
C ASN A 180 -9.82 -14.10 -16.18
N PHE A 181 -8.67 -13.73 -15.56
CA PHE A 181 -7.50 -14.61 -15.49
C PHE A 181 -7.82 -15.96 -14.85
N SER A 182 -8.62 -15.99 -13.81
CA SER A 182 -9.06 -17.23 -13.17
C SER A 182 -9.91 -18.10 -14.10
N SER A 183 -10.74 -17.49 -14.92
CA SER A 183 -11.59 -18.19 -15.89
C SER A 183 -10.76 -18.84 -17.01
N TYR A 184 -9.71 -18.18 -17.48
CA TYR A 184 -8.80 -18.72 -18.49
C TYR A 184 -8.01 -19.92 -17.96
N LEU A 185 -7.45 -19.85 -16.76
CA LEU A 185 -6.72 -20.96 -16.16
C LEU A 185 -7.61 -22.19 -15.96
N PHE A 186 -8.84 -21.99 -15.51
CA PHE A 186 -9.81 -23.07 -15.37
C PHE A 186 -10.16 -23.71 -16.71
N ALA A 187 -10.38 -22.89 -17.76
CA ALA A 187 -10.67 -23.38 -19.11
C ALA A 187 -9.48 -24.16 -19.71
N GLU A 188 -8.25 -23.71 -19.56
CA GLU A 188 -7.05 -24.44 -19.99
C GLU A 188 -6.89 -25.77 -19.24
N GLN A 189 -7.14 -25.78 -17.94
CA GLN A 189 -7.06 -27.00 -17.15
C GLN A 189 -8.12 -28.03 -17.56
N MET A 190 -9.35 -27.59 -17.84
CA MET A 190 -10.42 -28.45 -18.35
C MET A 190 -10.13 -28.98 -19.76
N LEU A 191 -9.53 -28.15 -20.62
CA LEU A 191 -9.08 -28.56 -21.95
C LEU A 191 -7.96 -29.58 -21.87
N SER A 192 -7.02 -29.44 -20.94
CA SER A 192 -5.91 -30.39 -20.73
C SER A 192 -6.39 -31.75 -20.20
N LEU A 193 -7.46 -31.79 -19.41
CA LEU A 193 -8.06 -33.01 -18.89
C LEU A 193 -8.89 -33.77 -19.94
N ASN A 194 -9.37 -33.08 -20.97
CA ASN A 194 -10.16 -33.68 -22.08
C ASN A 194 -9.33 -34.06 -23.29
N LEU A 195 -8.01 -33.90 -23.28
CA LEU A 195 -7.16 -34.44 -24.36
C LEU A 195 -7.14 -35.95 -24.29
N PRO A 196 -7.59 -36.68 -25.34
CA PRO A 196 -7.48 -38.12 -25.38
C PRO A 196 -6.00 -38.50 -25.34
N THR A 197 -5.63 -39.30 -24.36
CA THR A 197 -4.33 -39.98 -24.31
C THR A 197 -4.13 -40.72 -25.63
N ARG A 198 -3.31 -40.19 -26.52
CA ARG A 198 -2.82 -40.95 -27.67
C ARG A 198 -1.97 -42.09 -27.09
N ILE A 199 -2.55 -43.29 -27.09
CA ILE A 199 -1.83 -44.52 -26.90
C ILE A 199 -1.01 -44.73 -28.19
N TYR A 200 0.30 -44.73 -28.05
CA TYR A 200 1.23 -45.29 -29.02
C TYR A 200 1.59 -46.71 -28.60
#